data_0a616a4eee020da1e5dda5602460ead9
#
_entry.id   0a616a4eee020da1e5dda5602460ead9
#
_cell.length_a   1.000
_cell.length_b   1.000
_cell.length_c   1.000
_cell.angle_alpha   90.00
_cell.angle_beta   90.00
_cell.angle_gamma   90.00
#
_symmetry.space_group_name_H-M   'P 1'
#
loop_
_entity.id
_entity.type
_entity.pdbx_description
1 polymer ?
#
loop_
_entity_poly.entity_id
_entity_poly.type
_entity_poly.pdbx_seq_one_letter_code
_entity_poly.pdbx_strand_id
1 'polypeptide(L)'
;MDMPQSGNLDLILAMKNLMDRQRLVKGVYKGQASLGNDQPIGPSYFDHSPDIPQRMLDPDKAKFHFEKSGVGNTTVPITAAEVAPGAIDQCLFLQREAQKIGLNIDVKKVTTDGYYGAVWLKDPFCTVAWNMRPTANIMMTLAFKSDANWNETFHKDPEFDRILVEVRGVTDAAKRKEMYHVLQEKIHNENGSIIPIHRNYVDAASSKLKGLSYVPLTNFGGAEAPKTMWL
;
A
#
# COMPACT_ATOMS: atom_id res chain seq x y z
N MET A 1 -3.72 -17.07 -16.58
CA MET A 1 -4.16 -18.01 -15.55
C MET A 1 -5.08 -17.21 -14.64
N ASP A 2 -6.38 -17.53 -14.65
CA ASP A 2 -7.36 -16.76 -13.87
C ASP A 2 -7.28 -17.19 -12.40
N MET A 3 -6.46 -16.49 -11.64
CA MET A 3 -6.40 -16.67 -10.19
C MET A 3 -7.64 -16.06 -9.55
N PRO A 4 -8.23 -16.67 -8.52
CA PRO A 4 -9.50 -16.22 -7.91
C PRO A 4 -9.49 -14.76 -7.46
N GLN A 5 -8.32 -14.22 -7.10
CA GLN A 5 -8.15 -12.86 -6.60
C GLN A 5 -7.98 -11.81 -7.70
N SER A 6 -7.59 -12.20 -8.94
CA SER A 6 -7.37 -11.26 -10.04
C SER A 6 -8.70 -10.65 -10.47
N GLY A 7 -8.86 -9.34 -10.29
CA GLY A 7 -10.07 -8.60 -10.66
C GLY A 7 -11.30 -8.87 -9.79
N ASN A 8 -11.20 -9.69 -8.73
CA ASN A 8 -12.32 -9.94 -7.82
C ASN A 8 -12.34 -8.88 -6.69
N LEU A 9 -13.04 -7.79 -6.93
CA LEU A 9 -13.10 -6.68 -5.99
C LEU A 9 -13.70 -7.08 -4.62
N ASP A 10 -14.69 -7.95 -4.60
CA ASP A 10 -15.27 -8.40 -3.33
C ASP A 10 -14.27 -9.22 -2.50
N LEU A 11 -13.46 -10.08 -3.11
CA LEU A 11 -12.37 -10.76 -2.40
C LEU A 11 -11.34 -9.77 -1.85
N ILE A 12 -10.96 -8.76 -2.65
CA ILE A 12 -10.03 -7.70 -2.23
C ILE A 12 -10.62 -6.92 -1.05
N LEU A 13 -11.90 -6.52 -1.12
CA LEU A 13 -12.59 -5.82 -0.03
C LEU A 13 -12.71 -6.67 1.23
N ALA A 14 -12.95 -7.98 1.11
CA ALA A 14 -12.90 -8.90 2.25
C ALA A 14 -11.54 -8.81 2.95
N MET A 15 -10.44 -8.97 2.22
CA MET A 15 -9.08 -8.89 2.76
C MET A 15 -8.76 -7.50 3.34
N LYS A 16 -9.15 -6.42 2.68
CA LYS A 16 -8.96 -5.04 3.18
C LYS A 16 -9.64 -4.81 4.54
N ASN A 17 -10.84 -5.37 4.75
CA ASN A 17 -11.59 -5.26 6.01
C ASN A 17 -11.07 -6.19 7.12
N LEU A 18 -10.25 -7.20 6.81
CA LEU A 18 -9.59 -8.06 7.79
C LEU A 18 -8.29 -7.47 8.35
N MET A 19 -7.77 -6.41 7.76
CA MET A 19 -6.51 -5.80 8.22
C MET A 19 -6.72 -4.96 9.48
N ASP A 20 -6.37 -5.50 10.66
CA ASP A 20 -6.27 -4.71 11.90
C ASP A 20 -5.00 -3.86 11.88
N ARG A 21 -5.13 -2.69 11.29
CA ARG A 21 -4.03 -1.74 11.07
C ARG A 21 -3.42 -1.25 12.37
N GLN A 22 -4.26 -1.03 13.39
CA GLN A 22 -3.78 -0.59 14.71
C GLN A 22 -2.90 -1.65 15.37
N ARG A 23 -3.31 -2.92 15.30
CA ARG A 23 -2.55 -4.03 15.84
C ARG A 23 -1.26 -4.26 15.08
N LEU A 24 -1.26 -4.08 13.75
CA LEU A 24 -0.03 -4.12 12.94
C LEU A 24 0.95 -3.03 13.38
N VAL A 25 0.51 -1.76 13.46
CA VAL A 25 1.35 -0.65 13.89
C VAL A 25 1.95 -0.92 15.28
N LYS A 26 1.14 -1.36 16.24
CA LYS A 26 1.60 -1.61 17.61
C LYS A 26 2.47 -2.86 17.72
N GLY A 27 2.05 -3.96 17.12
CA GLY A 27 2.67 -5.29 17.30
C GLY A 27 3.88 -5.51 16.40
N VAL A 28 3.74 -5.30 15.12
CA VAL A 28 4.80 -5.54 14.11
C VAL A 28 5.76 -4.35 14.04
N TYR A 29 5.23 -3.14 13.91
CA TYR A 29 6.03 -1.94 13.67
C TYR A 29 6.45 -1.19 14.93
N LYS A 30 6.05 -1.64 16.13
CA LYS A 30 6.43 -1.02 17.42
C LYS A 30 6.14 0.48 17.50
N GLY A 31 5.07 0.94 16.85
CA GLY A 31 4.71 2.35 16.72
C GLY A 31 5.45 3.13 15.61
N GLN A 32 6.35 2.48 14.87
CA GLN A 32 7.14 3.11 13.80
C GLN A 32 6.44 3.02 12.44
N ALA A 33 5.14 3.25 12.43
CA ALA A 33 4.32 3.35 11.23
C ALA A 33 3.06 4.17 11.54
N SER A 34 2.49 4.81 10.54
CA SER A 34 1.13 5.35 10.57
C SER A 34 0.15 4.38 9.92
N LEU A 35 -1.14 4.54 10.25
CA LEU A 35 -2.20 3.74 9.63
C LEU A 35 -2.25 4.03 8.13
N GLY A 36 -2.26 2.98 7.33
CA GLY A 36 -2.60 3.06 5.93
C GLY A 36 -4.13 3.01 5.76
N ASN A 37 -4.59 3.41 4.58
CA ASN A 37 -5.99 3.37 4.23
C ASN A 37 -6.20 2.85 2.80
N ASP A 38 -5.45 1.83 2.43
CA ASP A 38 -5.47 1.16 1.13
C ASP A 38 -5.30 2.11 -0.07
N GLN A 39 -4.52 3.19 0.14
CA GLN A 39 -4.12 4.14 -0.88
C GLN A 39 -2.69 4.64 -0.57
N PRO A 40 -1.88 5.00 -1.58
CA PRO A 40 -0.43 5.21 -1.41
C PRO A 40 -0.05 6.58 -0.86
N ILE A 41 -0.99 7.55 -0.84
CA ILE A 41 -0.70 8.94 -0.47
C ILE A 41 -0.90 9.13 1.02
N GLY A 42 0.13 8.78 1.78
CA GLY A 42 0.12 8.88 3.25
C GLY A 42 0.25 10.33 3.77
N PRO A 43 0.21 10.51 5.11
CA PRO A 43 0.18 11.82 5.76
C PRO A 43 1.37 12.74 5.45
N SER A 44 2.48 12.19 4.96
CA SER A 44 3.66 12.97 4.58
C SER A 44 3.53 13.66 3.21
N TYR A 45 2.51 13.34 2.44
CA TYR A 45 2.26 14.02 1.17
C TYR A 45 1.43 15.28 1.36
N PHE A 46 1.76 16.34 0.61
CA PHE A 46 0.98 17.58 0.60
C PHE A 46 -0.47 17.37 0.15
N ASP A 47 -0.67 16.47 -0.85
CA ASP A 47 -1.99 16.18 -1.42
C ASP A 47 -2.70 15.00 -0.70
N HIS A 48 -2.28 14.65 0.52
CA HIS A 48 -2.98 13.64 1.32
C HIS A 48 -4.41 14.04 1.63
N SER A 49 -5.34 13.09 1.51
CA SER A 49 -6.77 13.28 1.78
C SER A 49 -7.17 12.63 3.10
N PRO A 50 -7.16 13.39 4.22
CA PRO A 50 -7.51 12.84 5.53
C PRO A 50 -9.00 12.56 5.70
N ASP A 51 -9.84 13.12 4.81
CA ASP A 51 -11.30 13.02 4.89
C ASP A 51 -11.85 11.67 4.38
N ILE A 52 -11.01 10.84 3.73
CA ILE A 52 -11.41 9.47 3.36
C ILE A 52 -11.55 8.64 4.65
N PRO A 53 -12.74 8.09 4.93
CA PRO A 53 -12.97 7.34 6.16
C PRO A 53 -11.94 6.23 6.37
N GLN A 54 -11.31 6.21 7.54
CA GLN A 54 -10.31 5.18 7.86
C GLN A 54 -10.95 3.80 7.88
N ARG A 55 -10.50 2.90 7.00
CA ARG A 55 -10.96 1.50 7.05
C ARG A 55 -10.38 0.82 8.29
N MET A 56 -11.29 0.38 9.14
CA MET A 56 -10.96 -0.36 10.36
C MET A 56 -11.17 -1.86 10.13
N LEU A 57 -10.70 -2.68 11.09
CA LEU A 57 -11.06 -4.10 11.15
C LEU A 57 -12.58 -4.24 11.26
N ASP A 58 -13.18 -4.95 10.33
CA ASP A 58 -14.62 -5.25 10.28
C ASP A 58 -14.82 -6.69 9.77
N PRO A 59 -14.81 -7.69 10.66
CA PRO A 59 -14.98 -9.09 10.27
C PRO A 59 -16.32 -9.40 9.63
N ASP A 60 -17.39 -8.70 10.02
CA ASP A 60 -18.74 -8.94 9.48
C ASP A 60 -18.81 -8.45 8.03
N LYS A 61 -18.29 -7.24 7.77
CA LYS A 61 -18.17 -6.70 6.41
C LYS A 61 -17.21 -7.54 5.57
N ALA A 62 -16.11 -8.02 6.15
CA ALA A 62 -15.18 -8.91 5.47
C ALA A 62 -15.85 -10.21 5.05
N LYS A 63 -16.62 -10.83 5.95
CA LYS A 63 -17.40 -12.05 5.67
C LYS A 63 -18.44 -11.84 4.58
N PHE A 64 -19.20 -10.75 4.63
CA PHE A 64 -20.15 -10.37 3.58
C PHE A 64 -19.48 -10.32 2.20
N HIS A 65 -18.36 -9.61 2.09
CA HIS A 65 -17.63 -9.53 0.84
C HIS A 65 -17.00 -10.87 0.42
N PHE A 66 -16.52 -11.67 1.37
CA PHE A 66 -15.99 -12.99 1.08
C PHE A 66 -17.07 -13.91 0.48
N GLU A 67 -18.26 -13.96 1.07
CA GLU A 67 -19.38 -14.73 0.54
C GLU A 67 -19.79 -14.25 -0.85
N LYS A 68 -19.86 -12.94 -1.04
CA LYS A 68 -20.20 -12.30 -2.33
C LYS A 68 -19.11 -12.54 -3.41
N SER A 69 -17.86 -12.71 -3.02
CA SER A 69 -16.75 -12.97 -3.94
C SER A 69 -16.88 -14.28 -4.72
N GLY A 70 -17.66 -15.24 -4.21
CA GLY A 70 -17.85 -16.55 -4.82
C GLY A 70 -16.63 -17.47 -4.76
N VAL A 71 -15.56 -17.09 -4.05
CA VAL A 71 -14.31 -17.88 -3.97
C VAL A 71 -14.50 -19.19 -3.21
N GLY A 72 -15.41 -19.23 -2.23
CA GLY A 72 -15.74 -20.44 -1.48
C GLY A 72 -14.51 -21.05 -0.78
N ASN A 73 -14.30 -22.35 -0.97
CA ASN A 73 -13.18 -23.08 -0.34
C ASN A 73 -11.85 -22.98 -1.12
N THR A 74 -11.78 -22.21 -2.20
CA THR A 74 -10.55 -22.06 -2.98
C THR A 74 -9.49 -21.36 -2.16
N THR A 75 -8.27 -21.92 -2.15
CA THR A 75 -7.14 -21.29 -1.46
C THR A 75 -6.58 -20.12 -2.26
N VAL A 76 -6.41 -18.98 -1.63
CA VAL A 76 -5.80 -17.78 -2.21
C VAL A 76 -4.30 -17.75 -1.87
N PRO A 77 -3.41 -17.94 -2.85
CA PRO A 77 -1.98 -17.89 -2.61
C PRO A 77 -1.47 -16.45 -2.51
N ILE A 78 -0.55 -16.21 -1.58
CA ILE A 78 0.23 -14.98 -1.47
C ILE A 78 1.71 -15.35 -1.53
N THR A 79 2.45 -14.83 -2.51
CA THR A 79 3.91 -14.95 -2.53
C THR A 79 4.52 -13.83 -1.68
N ALA A 80 5.14 -14.19 -0.58
CA ALA A 80 5.64 -13.25 0.44
C ALA A 80 7.15 -13.28 0.57
N ALA A 81 7.80 -12.13 0.41
CA ALA A 81 9.20 -11.92 0.75
C ALA A 81 9.35 -10.73 1.69
N GLU A 82 10.45 -10.68 2.42
CA GLU A 82 10.76 -9.55 3.32
C GLU A 82 11.32 -8.37 2.52
N VAL A 83 10.55 -7.90 1.54
CA VAL A 83 10.88 -6.75 0.68
C VAL A 83 10.97 -5.42 1.45
N ALA A 84 10.38 -5.40 2.63
CA ALA A 84 10.51 -4.36 3.66
C ALA A 84 10.28 -5.01 5.03
N PRO A 85 10.84 -4.47 6.13
CA PRO A 85 10.62 -5.00 7.48
C PRO A 85 9.14 -5.18 7.81
N GLY A 86 8.74 -6.41 8.18
CA GLY A 86 7.37 -6.78 8.54
C GLY A 86 6.46 -7.14 7.35
N ALA A 87 6.98 -7.24 6.13
CA ALA A 87 6.16 -7.60 4.96
C ALA A 87 5.57 -9.02 5.06
N ILE A 88 6.37 -9.99 5.48
CA ILE A 88 5.88 -11.36 5.72
C ILE A 88 4.88 -11.40 6.88
N ASP A 89 5.15 -10.66 7.95
CA ASP A 89 4.27 -10.61 9.13
C ASP A 89 2.87 -10.07 8.78
N GLN A 90 2.77 -9.09 7.88
CA GLN A 90 1.47 -8.61 7.39
C GLN A 90 0.68 -9.72 6.69
N CYS A 91 1.34 -10.53 5.86
CA CYS A 91 0.68 -11.65 5.17
C CYS A 91 0.21 -12.73 6.14
N LEU A 92 1.04 -13.08 7.13
CA LEU A 92 0.67 -14.05 8.17
C LEU A 92 -0.45 -13.51 9.08
N PHE A 93 -0.46 -12.21 9.31
CA PHE A 93 -1.55 -11.56 10.03
C PHE A 93 -2.86 -11.68 9.25
N LEU A 94 -2.85 -11.34 7.96
CA LEU A 94 -4.02 -11.48 7.08
C LEU A 94 -4.51 -12.94 7.02
N GLN A 95 -3.61 -13.90 6.83
CA GLN A 95 -3.93 -15.32 6.81
C GLN A 95 -4.70 -15.77 8.05
N ARG A 96 -4.22 -15.36 9.23
CA ARG A 96 -4.86 -15.71 10.52
C ARG A 96 -6.24 -15.07 10.66
N GLU A 97 -6.41 -13.82 10.27
CA GLU A 97 -7.71 -13.15 10.35
C GLU A 97 -8.68 -13.71 9.30
N ALA A 98 -8.20 -14.04 8.10
CA ALA A 98 -8.98 -14.66 7.04
C ALA A 98 -9.56 -16.04 7.45
N GLN A 99 -8.77 -16.85 8.15
CA GLN A 99 -9.19 -18.16 8.64
C GLN A 99 -10.43 -18.08 9.55
N LYS A 100 -10.59 -16.99 10.30
CA LYS A 100 -11.73 -16.81 11.22
C LYS A 100 -13.07 -16.68 10.48
N ILE A 101 -13.07 -16.24 9.24
CA ILE A 101 -14.26 -16.12 8.39
C ILE A 101 -14.36 -17.24 7.34
N GLY A 102 -13.45 -18.22 7.36
CA GLY A 102 -13.43 -19.34 6.43
C GLY A 102 -12.70 -19.05 5.12
N LEU A 103 -12.05 -17.91 4.96
CA LEU A 103 -11.21 -17.60 3.79
C LEU A 103 -9.84 -18.27 3.94
N ASN A 104 -9.53 -19.19 3.03
CA ASN A 104 -8.27 -19.91 3.02
C ASN A 104 -7.19 -19.07 2.29
N ILE A 105 -6.15 -18.67 3.00
CA ILE A 105 -4.97 -18.00 2.43
C ILE A 105 -3.75 -18.89 2.66
N ASP A 106 -2.95 -19.11 1.61
CA ASP A 106 -1.65 -19.78 1.68
C ASP A 106 -0.52 -18.76 1.48
N VAL A 107 0.32 -18.60 2.50
CA VAL A 107 1.47 -17.67 2.46
C VAL A 107 2.73 -18.42 2.08
N LYS A 108 3.08 -18.37 0.80
CA LYS A 108 4.31 -18.94 0.26
C LYS A 108 5.48 -17.97 0.49
N LYS A 109 6.31 -18.29 1.46
CA LYS A 109 7.52 -17.49 1.76
C LYS A 109 8.62 -17.79 0.76
N VAL A 110 9.22 -16.75 0.21
CA VAL A 110 10.36 -16.81 -0.72
C VAL A 110 11.47 -15.84 -0.28
N THR A 111 12.67 -16.02 -0.82
CA THR A 111 13.79 -15.12 -0.58
C THR A 111 13.61 -13.81 -1.30
N THR A 112 14.28 -12.74 -0.85
CA THR A 112 14.32 -11.45 -1.53
C THR A 112 15.21 -11.44 -2.76
N ASP A 113 16.14 -12.41 -2.83
CA ASP A 113 17.02 -12.54 -3.98
C ASP A 113 16.24 -12.89 -5.24
N GLY A 114 16.43 -12.11 -6.29
CA GLY A 114 15.70 -12.25 -7.55
C GLY A 114 14.19 -11.94 -7.49
N TYR A 115 13.64 -11.54 -6.34
CA TYR A 115 12.20 -11.37 -6.11
C TYR A 115 11.52 -10.46 -7.14
N TYR A 116 12.08 -9.27 -7.36
CA TYR A 116 11.54 -8.31 -8.32
C TYR A 116 11.60 -8.79 -9.79
N GLY A 117 12.51 -9.70 -10.11
CA GLY A 117 12.59 -10.31 -11.43
C GLY A 117 11.71 -11.55 -11.62
N ALA A 118 11.42 -12.28 -10.56
CA ALA A 118 10.73 -13.57 -10.62
C ALA A 118 9.26 -13.52 -10.18
N VAL A 119 8.90 -12.64 -9.23
CA VAL A 119 7.58 -12.59 -8.57
C VAL A 119 6.83 -11.31 -8.88
N TRP A 120 7.44 -10.15 -8.63
CA TRP A 120 6.78 -8.86 -8.83
C TRP A 120 6.34 -8.67 -10.28
N LEU A 121 5.13 -8.14 -10.50
CA LEU A 121 4.46 -8.01 -11.81
C LEU A 121 4.20 -9.35 -12.54
N LYS A 122 4.35 -10.49 -11.85
CA LYS A 122 4.10 -11.83 -12.43
C LYS A 122 3.12 -12.62 -11.58
N ASP A 123 3.34 -12.65 -10.27
CA ASP A 123 2.42 -13.31 -9.37
C ASP A 123 1.19 -12.43 -9.12
N PRO A 124 -0.01 -13.00 -9.10
CA PRO A 124 -1.25 -12.24 -9.00
C PRO A 124 -1.46 -11.60 -7.62
N PHE A 125 -0.79 -12.11 -6.57
CA PHE A 125 -0.84 -11.55 -5.24
C PHE A 125 0.50 -11.76 -4.52
N CYS A 126 1.21 -10.68 -4.24
CA CYS A 126 2.52 -10.72 -3.64
C CYS A 126 2.81 -9.50 -2.77
N THR A 127 3.86 -9.59 -1.93
CA THR A 127 4.32 -8.45 -1.12
C THR A 127 5.07 -7.45 -1.97
N VAL A 128 4.82 -6.16 -1.74
CA VAL A 128 5.51 -5.07 -2.42
C VAL A 128 5.86 -3.96 -1.42
N ALA A 129 6.93 -3.24 -1.68
CA ALA A 129 7.30 -2.06 -0.91
C ALA A 129 7.59 -0.88 -1.85
N TRP A 130 6.94 0.23 -1.58
CA TRP A 130 7.14 1.48 -2.28
C TRP A 130 7.76 2.52 -1.35
N ASN A 131 8.79 3.18 -1.82
CA ASN A 131 9.27 4.40 -1.18
C ASN A 131 8.38 5.58 -1.59
N MET A 132 8.25 6.57 -0.73
CA MET A 132 7.59 7.82 -1.06
C MET A 132 8.18 8.42 -2.34
N ARG A 133 7.33 9.01 -3.17
CA ARG A 133 7.73 9.81 -4.34
C ARG A 133 7.58 11.29 -4.01
N PRO A 134 8.28 12.20 -4.69
CA PRO A 134 8.23 13.63 -4.38
C PRO A 134 6.82 14.24 -4.44
N THR A 135 5.94 13.72 -5.26
CA THR A 135 4.55 14.19 -5.36
C THR A 135 3.56 13.03 -5.48
N ALA A 136 2.31 13.26 -5.11
CA ALA A 136 1.21 12.32 -5.29
C ALA A 136 1.03 11.93 -6.77
N ASN A 137 1.17 12.90 -7.69
CA ASN A 137 1.06 12.63 -9.12
C ASN A 137 2.11 11.63 -9.61
N ILE A 138 3.37 11.78 -9.19
CA ILE A 138 4.44 10.85 -9.59
C ILE A 138 4.15 9.45 -9.05
N MET A 139 3.75 9.31 -7.77
CA MET A 139 3.41 8.02 -7.19
C MET A 139 2.28 7.34 -7.97
N MET A 140 1.18 8.05 -8.19
CA MET A 140 0.01 7.51 -8.88
C MET A 140 0.30 7.19 -10.35
N THR A 141 1.09 8.03 -11.03
CA THR A 141 1.47 7.79 -12.44
C THR A 141 2.33 6.53 -12.58
N LEU A 142 3.25 6.29 -11.64
CA LEU A 142 4.16 5.15 -11.73
C LEU A 142 3.52 3.81 -11.39
N ALA A 143 2.58 3.80 -10.41
CA ALA A 143 2.10 2.56 -9.82
C ALA A 143 0.61 2.27 -10.09
N PHE A 144 -0.19 3.26 -10.49
CA PHE A 144 -1.66 3.10 -10.57
C PHE A 144 -2.27 3.49 -11.92
N LYS A 145 -1.58 4.26 -12.76
CA LYS A 145 -2.07 4.56 -14.11
C LYS A 145 -2.19 3.27 -14.92
N SER A 146 -3.25 3.14 -15.73
CA SER A 146 -3.60 1.90 -16.44
C SER A 146 -2.49 1.36 -17.34
N ASP A 147 -1.66 2.22 -17.93
CA ASP A 147 -0.55 1.86 -18.81
C ASP A 147 0.82 1.94 -18.12
N ALA A 148 0.85 2.13 -16.79
CA ALA A 148 2.12 2.21 -16.06
C ALA A 148 2.81 0.84 -16.04
N ASN A 149 4.11 0.82 -16.35
CA ASN A 149 4.92 -0.40 -16.33
C ASN A 149 4.99 -1.05 -14.93
N TRP A 150 4.69 -0.30 -13.87
CA TRP A 150 4.71 -0.76 -12.47
C TRP A 150 3.32 -0.81 -11.84
N ASN A 151 2.26 -0.85 -12.66
CA ASN A 151 0.90 -1.09 -12.19
C ASN A 151 0.74 -2.57 -11.83
N GLU A 152 1.16 -2.90 -10.62
CA GLU A 152 1.23 -4.27 -10.08
C GLU A 152 -0.14 -4.89 -9.78
N THR A 153 -1.20 -4.09 -9.77
CA THR A 153 -2.57 -4.58 -9.60
C THR A 153 -3.24 -4.90 -10.93
N PHE A 154 -2.63 -4.51 -12.04
CA PHE A 154 -3.19 -4.62 -13.40
C PHE A 154 -4.57 -3.97 -13.54
N HIS A 155 -4.97 -3.16 -12.56
CA HIS A 155 -6.22 -2.42 -12.58
C HIS A 155 -6.20 -1.35 -13.67
N LYS A 156 -7.31 -1.24 -14.41
CA LYS A 156 -7.46 -0.26 -15.47
C LYS A 156 -8.70 0.59 -15.22
N ASP A 157 -8.50 1.88 -15.07
CA ASP A 157 -9.56 2.86 -14.86
C ASP A 157 -9.31 4.09 -15.74
N PRO A 158 -9.97 4.19 -16.89
CA PRO A 158 -9.82 5.33 -17.82
C PRO A 158 -10.20 6.68 -17.18
N GLU A 159 -11.13 6.70 -16.22
CA GLU A 159 -11.51 7.92 -15.53
C GLU A 159 -10.40 8.35 -14.56
N PHE A 160 -9.83 7.42 -13.81
CA PHE A 160 -8.65 7.68 -12.97
C PHE A 160 -7.52 8.28 -13.82
N ASP A 161 -7.20 7.66 -14.95
CA ASP A 161 -6.14 8.12 -15.86
C ASP A 161 -6.39 9.53 -16.36
N ARG A 162 -7.62 9.84 -16.75
CA ARG A 162 -8.03 11.18 -17.21
C ARG A 162 -7.83 12.22 -16.11
N ILE A 163 -8.35 11.97 -14.90
CA ILE A 163 -8.23 12.89 -13.76
C ILE A 163 -6.75 13.09 -13.40
N LEU A 164 -5.95 12.00 -13.39
CA LEU A 164 -4.53 12.04 -13.06
C LEU A 164 -3.71 12.90 -14.05
N VAL A 165 -4.09 12.93 -15.31
CA VAL A 165 -3.44 13.80 -16.31
C VAL A 165 -3.94 15.25 -16.16
N GLU A 166 -5.24 15.47 -16.03
CA GLU A 166 -5.85 16.81 -15.93
C GLU A 166 -5.35 17.59 -14.69
N VAL A 167 -5.20 16.92 -13.55
CA VAL A 167 -4.79 17.58 -12.30
C VAL A 167 -3.43 18.28 -12.39
N ARG A 168 -2.57 17.88 -13.33
CA ARG A 168 -1.26 18.50 -13.56
C ARG A 168 -1.35 19.96 -14.03
N GLY A 169 -2.40 20.30 -14.76
CA GLY A 169 -2.65 21.64 -15.28
C GLY A 169 -3.48 22.52 -14.35
N VAL A 170 -3.97 21.99 -13.22
CA VAL A 170 -4.85 22.72 -12.31
C VAL A 170 -4.03 23.59 -11.36
N THR A 171 -4.15 24.91 -11.50
CA THR A 171 -3.47 25.92 -10.66
C THR A 171 -4.27 26.26 -9.39
N ASP A 172 -5.60 26.14 -9.43
CA ASP A 172 -6.47 26.32 -8.28
C ASP A 172 -6.20 25.21 -7.23
N ALA A 173 -5.77 25.60 -6.04
CA ALA A 173 -5.35 24.68 -5.00
C ALA A 173 -6.52 23.85 -4.43
N ALA A 174 -7.71 24.45 -4.30
CA ALA A 174 -8.87 23.76 -3.76
C ALA A 174 -9.37 22.69 -4.76
N LYS A 175 -9.51 23.07 -6.02
CA LYS A 175 -9.88 22.14 -7.08
C LYS A 175 -8.86 21.00 -7.25
N ARG A 176 -7.57 21.32 -7.18
CA ARG A 176 -6.51 20.29 -7.24
C ARG A 176 -6.61 19.30 -6.08
N LYS A 177 -6.86 19.78 -4.85
CA LYS A 177 -7.04 18.93 -3.67
C LYS A 177 -8.26 18.01 -3.84
N GLU A 178 -9.39 18.53 -4.34
CA GLU A 178 -10.58 17.76 -4.63
C GLU A 178 -10.30 16.65 -5.64
N MET A 179 -9.59 16.95 -6.73
CA MET A 179 -9.22 15.95 -7.73
C MET A 179 -8.30 14.84 -7.17
N TYR A 180 -7.33 15.20 -6.32
CA TYR A 180 -6.51 14.19 -5.63
C TYR A 180 -7.31 13.40 -4.61
N HIS A 181 -8.32 13.96 -3.97
CA HIS A 181 -9.24 13.24 -3.10
C HIS A 181 -9.96 12.12 -3.88
N VAL A 182 -10.56 12.46 -5.02
CA VAL A 182 -11.25 11.48 -5.90
C VAL A 182 -10.29 10.36 -6.33
N LEU A 183 -9.05 10.68 -6.73
CA LEU A 183 -8.06 9.68 -7.12
C LEU A 183 -7.72 8.74 -5.95
N GLN A 184 -7.52 9.27 -4.76
CA GLN A 184 -7.23 8.47 -3.56
C GLN A 184 -8.42 7.60 -3.15
N GLU A 185 -9.64 8.12 -3.25
CA GLU A 185 -10.87 7.39 -2.95
C GLU A 185 -11.08 6.22 -3.92
N LYS A 186 -10.82 6.41 -5.23
CA LYS A 186 -10.86 5.34 -6.22
C LYS A 186 -9.86 4.22 -5.88
N ILE A 187 -8.61 4.56 -5.54
CA ILE A 187 -7.64 3.54 -5.13
C ILE A 187 -8.09 2.83 -3.85
N HIS A 188 -8.56 3.57 -2.85
CA HIS A 188 -9.05 3.02 -1.60
C HIS A 188 -10.16 1.99 -1.80
N ASN A 189 -11.13 2.29 -2.68
CA ASN A 189 -12.33 1.47 -2.85
C ASN A 189 -12.21 0.40 -3.94
N GLU A 190 -11.52 0.69 -5.04
CA GLU A 190 -11.63 -0.10 -6.27
C GLU A 190 -10.34 -0.82 -6.67
N ASN A 191 -9.17 -0.37 -6.17
CA ASN A 191 -7.89 -0.95 -6.56
C ASN A 191 -7.55 -2.21 -5.75
N GLY A 192 -6.78 -3.12 -6.37
CA GLY A 192 -6.33 -4.37 -5.76
C GLY A 192 -5.29 -4.25 -4.65
N SER A 193 -4.69 -3.08 -4.45
CA SER A 193 -3.68 -2.87 -3.42
C SER A 193 -4.26 -2.91 -2.01
N ILE A 194 -3.61 -3.65 -1.12
CA ILE A 194 -3.89 -3.65 0.32
C ILE A 194 -2.75 -2.92 1.00
N ILE A 195 -2.98 -1.67 1.42
CA ILE A 195 -1.97 -0.80 2.04
C ILE A 195 -2.35 -0.53 3.49
N PRO A 196 -2.00 -1.44 4.41
CA PRO A 196 -2.46 -1.35 5.79
C PRO A 196 -1.70 -0.32 6.63
N ILE A 197 -0.48 0.02 6.23
CA ILE A 197 0.39 0.95 6.95
C ILE A 197 1.23 1.82 6.00
N HIS A 198 1.67 2.96 6.49
CA HIS A 198 2.79 3.73 5.96
C HIS A 198 3.94 3.64 6.96
N ARG A 199 5.01 2.94 6.59
CA ARG A 199 6.15 2.69 7.45
C ARG A 199 7.03 3.94 7.58
N ASN A 200 7.44 4.27 8.80
CA ASN A 200 8.43 5.32 9.02
C ASN A 200 9.83 4.85 8.63
N TYR A 201 10.64 5.74 8.09
CA TYR A 201 12.08 5.57 8.07
C TYR A 201 12.63 5.89 9.47
N VAL A 202 13.47 5.00 9.99
CA VAL A 202 14.07 5.15 11.32
C VAL A 202 15.57 5.14 11.16
N ASP A 203 16.19 6.26 11.52
CA ASP A 203 17.64 6.43 11.48
C ASP A 203 18.19 6.58 12.90
N ALA A 204 19.42 6.14 13.12
CA ALA A 204 20.16 6.37 14.32
C ALA A 204 21.47 7.10 14.03
N ALA A 205 21.80 8.09 14.82
CA ALA A 205 23.02 8.87 14.66
C ALA A 205 23.66 9.18 16.02
N SER A 206 24.98 9.40 16.02
CA SER A 206 25.68 9.92 17.20
C SER A 206 25.13 11.30 17.58
N SER A 207 25.00 11.59 18.88
CA SER A 207 24.64 12.91 19.38
C SER A 207 25.64 14.02 19.01
N LYS A 208 26.84 13.66 18.60
CA LYS A 208 27.87 14.58 18.09
C LYS A 208 27.57 15.06 16.67
N LEU A 209 26.81 14.26 15.90
CA LEU A 209 26.47 14.58 14.52
C LEU A 209 25.45 15.73 14.48
N LYS A 210 25.74 16.73 13.66
CA LYS A 210 24.88 17.92 13.45
C LYS A 210 24.38 17.95 12.00
N GLY A 211 23.34 18.76 11.74
CA GLY A 211 22.82 18.99 10.39
C GLY A 211 21.98 17.87 9.79
N LEU A 212 21.58 16.84 10.59
CA LEU A 212 20.65 15.83 10.13
C LEU A 212 19.25 16.44 9.94
N SER A 213 18.73 16.35 8.72
CA SER A 213 17.38 16.80 8.37
C SER A 213 16.44 15.61 8.21
N TYR A 214 15.15 15.84 8.45
CA TYR A 214 14.11 14.83 8.26
C TYR A 214 13.42 15.04 6.91
N VAL A 215 13.61 14.10 6.00
CA VAL A 215 12.95 14.08 4.69
C VAL A 215 12.28 12.73 4.50
N PRO A 216 10.95 12.68 4.29
CA PRO A 216 10.21 11.41 4.27
C PRO A 216 10.41 10.55 3.02
N LEU A 217 11.29 10.95 2.10
CA LEU A 217 11.53 10.23 0.85
C LEU A 217 12.31 8.93 1.05
N THR A 218 13.30 8.92 1.95
CA THR A 218 14.10 7.76 2.33
C THR A 218 14.94 8.07 3.59
N ASN A 219 15.70 7.08 4.07
CA ASN A 219 16.61 7.23 5.21
C ASN A 219 17.64 8.36 5.03
N PHE A 220 18.24 8.82 6.12
CA PHE A 220 19.32 9.80 6.16
C PHE A 220 19.02 11.08 5.37
N GLY A 221 17.89 11.73 5.72
CA GLY A 221 17.51 13.00 5.11
C GLY A 221 17.25 12.91 3.61
N GLY A 222 16.59 11.84 3.16
CA GLY A 222 16.32 11.62 1.74
C GLY A 222 17.55 11.14 0.95
N ALA A 223 18.50 10.45 1.62
CA ALA A 223 19.83 10.07 1.11
C ALA A 223 20.79 11.26 0.85
N GLU A 224 20.45 12.46 1.38
CA GLU A 224 21.27 13.68 1.20
C GLU A 224 22.11 14.04 2.44
N ALA A 225 22.09 13.21 3.47
CA ALA A 225 22.83 13.42 4.69
C ALA A 225 24.29 13.86 4.51
N PRO A 226 25.08 13.30 3.57
CA PRO A 226 26.46 13.75 3.37
C PRO A 226 26.61 15.22 2.95
N LYS A 227 25.55 15.85 2.44
CA LYS A 227 25.58 17.27 2.02
C LYS A 227 25.38 18.23 3.19
N THR A 228 24.75 17.79 4.27
CA THR A 228 24.28 18.68 5.35
C THR A 228 24.86 18.35 6.72
N MET A 229 25.39 17.12 6.91
CA MET A 229 25.86 16.64 8.20
C MET A 229 27.34 16.98 8.44
N TRP A 230 27.68 17.30 9.72
CA TRP A 230 29.06 17.54 10.19
C TRP A 230 29.23 17.05 11.65
N LEU A 231 30.46 16.89 12.10
CA LEU A 231 30.84 16.55 13.48
C LEU A 231 31.11 17.80 14.34
#